data_91dc4965438b6cbc9e7bc907ebefaef6
#
_entry.id   91dc4965438b6cbc9e7bc907ebefaef6
#
_cell.length_a   1.000
_cell.length_b   1.000
_cell.length_c   1.000
_cell.angle_alpha   90.00
_cell.angle_beta   90.00
_cell.angle_gamma   90.00
#
_symmetry.space_group_name_H-M   'P 1'
#
loop_
_entity.id
_entity.type
_entity.pdbx_description
1 polymer ?
#
loop_
_entity_poly.entity_id
_entity_poly.type
_entity_poly.pdbx_seq_one_letter_code
_entity_poly.pdbx_strand_id
1 'polypeptide(L)'
;MPKFFAESELIINGDGSIFHLHVKPEQLADEVILVGDPGRVSLVASHFDSKECDIESREFHTITGTYHGKRISVVSTGIGCDNIDIVLNELDALANIDFKTRTEKEQLRQLTLVRIGTCGGLQEYTPVGTFIASEKSIGFDGLLNFYSGRNDVCDLPFEEAFKQHMQWNPQLCAPYVIDADKETLERIAGDEMVRGVTIACGGFFGPQGRELRIPLADPKQNEKVESFEYSGYRITNFEMESSALAGLARLMGHKAVTCCMVIANRRAKNVNANYKNSIDELIKLVLERI
;
A
#
# COMPACT_ATOMS: atom_id res chain seq x y z
N MET A 1 -24.05 16.65 -14.88
CA MET A 1 -23.15 17.74 -14.49
C MET A 1 -22.00 17.11 -13.72
N PRO A 2 -20.75 17.52 -13.92
CA PRO A 2 -19.64 17.01 -13.15
C PRO A 2 -19.85 17.28 -11.65
N LYS A 3 -19.39 16.38 -10.80
CA LYS A 3 -19.49 16.49 -9.34
C LYS A 3 -18.67 17.69 -8.86
N PHE A 4 -19.28 18.56 -8.07
CA PHE A 4 -18.62 19.70 -7.42
C PHE A 4 -18.17 19.32 -6.01
N PHE A 5 -16.95 19.73 -5.61
CA PHE A 5 -16.39 19.48 -4.28
C PHE A 5 -16.30 20.78 -3.47
N ALA A 6 -17.01 20.84 -2.36
CA ALA A 6 -16.97 21.99 -1.43
C ALA A 6 -15.58 22.16 -0.80
N GLU A 7 -15.31 23.34 -0.22
CA GLU A 7 -14.00 23.64 0.40
C GLU A 7 -13.68 22.75 1.58
N SER A 8 -14.68 22.27 2.32
CA SER A 8 -14.51 21.34 3.43
C SER A 8 -14.18 19.92 2.99
N GLU A 9 -14.52 19.54 1.75
CA GLU A 9 -14.29 18.20 1.20
C GLU A 9 -12.94 18.13 0.45
N LEU A 10 -12.62 19.18 -0.31
CA LEU A 10 -11.36 19.32 -1.04
C LEU A 10 -10.64 20.56 -0.53
N ILE A 11 -9.66 20.38 0.35
CA ILE A 11 -8.89 21.48 0.90
C ILE A 11 -7.72 21.77 -0.03
N ILE A 12 -7.63 23.01 -0.53
CA ILE A 12 -6.54 23.47 -1.40
C ILE A 12 -5.83 24.60 -0.65
N ASN A 13 -4.51 24.53 -0.55
CA ASN A 13 -3.69 25.56 0.07
C ASN A 13 -3.67 26.86 -0.75
N GLY A 14 -3.31 27.97 -0.13
CA GLY A 14 -3.28 29.29 -0.79
C GLY A 14 -2.31 29.39 -1.97
N ASP A 15 -1.35 28.49 -2.08
CA ASP A 15 -0.42 28.37 -3.21
C ASP A 15 -0.91 27.45 -4.34
N GLY A 16 -2.11 26.86 -4.18
CA GLY A 16 -2.73 25.94 -5.14
C GLY A 16 -2.33 24.47 -4.99
N SER A 17 -1.56 24.11 -3.97
CA SER A 17 -1.24 22.72 -3.65
C SER A 17 -2.37 22.01 -2.89
N ILE A 18 -2.41 20.66 -2.95
CA ILE A 18 -3.30 19.86 -2.10
C ILE A 18 -2.87 19.92 -0.63
N PHE A 19 -3.80 19.68 0.29
CA PHE A 19 -3.67 20.05 1.70
C PHE A 19 -2.51 19.36 2.45
N HIS A 20 -2.47 18.02 2.44
CA HIS A 20 -1.46 17.30 3.23
C HIS A 20 -0.16 17.10 2.47
N LEU A 21 -0.23 16.65 1.21
CA LEU A 21 0.96 16.38 0.40
C LEU A 21 1.69 17.66 -0.07
N HIS A 22 1.04 18.80 -0.08
CA HIS A 22 1.55 20.06 -0.61
C HIS A 22 2.02 20.01 -2.08
N VAL A 23 1.55 19.03 -2.83
CA VAL A 23 1.85 18.82 -4.25
C VAL A 23 0.80 19.52 -5.10
N LYS A 24 1.19 20.01 -6.28
CA LYS A 24 0.29 20.59 -7.29
C LYS A 24 -0.01 19.56 -8.39
N PRO A 25 -1.17 19.68 -9.10
CA PRO A 25 -1.55 18.74 -10.14
C PRO A 25 -0.48 18.47 -11.22
N GLU A 26 0.24 19.51 -11.63
CA GLU A 26 1.30 19.41 -12.65
C GLU A 26 2.56 18.70 -12.15
N GLN A 27 2.74 18.58 -10.83
CA GLN A 27 3.90 17.96 -10.21
C GLN A 27 3.75 16.45 -10.05
N LEU A 28 2.55 15.89 -10.26
CA LEU A 28 2.27 14.46 -10.13
C LEU A 28 2.45 13.72 -11.46
N ALA A 29 3.28 12.67 -11.47
CA ALA A 29 3.39 11.71 -12.56
C ALA A 29 2.24 10.68 -12.54
N ASP A 30 2.04 9.94 -13.65
CA ASP A 30 1.06 8.83 -13.70
C ASP A 30 1.61 7.55 -13.05
N GLU A 31 2.93 7.35 -13.11
CA GLU A 31 3.63 6.26 -12.42
C GLU A 31 4.09 6.77 -11.04
N VAL A 32 3.60 6.13 -9.97
CA VAL A 32 3.85 6.58 -8.60
C VAL A 32 4.40 5.44 -7.75
N ILE A 33 5.58 5.64 -7.18
CA ILE A 33 6.16 4.75 -6.17
C ILE A 33 5.76 5.26 -4.79
N LEU A 34 5.16 4.38 -3.98
CA LEU A 34 4.79 4.68 -2.60
C LEU A 34 5.75 3.99 -1.63
N VAL A 35 6.18 4.70 -0.61
CA VAL A 35 7.05 4.18 0.45
C VAL A 35 6.54 4.62 1.83
N GLY A 36 6.75 3.81 2.86
CA GLY A 36 6.31 4.20 4.22
C GLY A 36 7.23 5.24 4.87
N ASP A 37 8.54 5.09 4.68
CA ASP A 37 9.59 5.92 5.31
C ASP A 37 9.95 7.11 4.41
N PRO A 38 9.81 8.38 4.88
CA PRO A 38 10.24 9.55 4.12
C PRO A 38 11.71 9.48 3.66
N GLY A 39 12.59 8.90 4.47
CA GLY A 39 13.99 8.71 4.08
C GLY A 39 14.18 7.79 2.87
N ARG A 40 13.23 6.90 2.59
CA ARG A 40 13.25 6.04 1.40
C ARG A 40 12.90 6.78 0.12
N VAL A 41 12.18 7.90 0.19
CA VAL A 41 11.91 8.77 -0.97
C VAL A 41 13.21 9.23 -1.60
N SER A 42 14.12 9.77 -0.79
CA SER A 42 15.44 10.21 -1.27
C SER A 42 16.28 9.06 -1.83
N LEU A 43 16.15 7.85 -1.24
CA LEU A 43 16.84 6.66 -1.75
C LEU A 43 16.34 6.26 -3.14
N VAL A 44 15.02 6.19 -3.35
CA VAL A 44 14.44 5.93 -4.69
C VAL A 44 14.85 7.01 -5.67
N ALA A 45 14.70 8.28 -5.30
CA ALA A 45 15.02 9.42 -6.15
C ALA A 45 16.53 9.60 -6.42
N SER A 46 17.40 8.89 -5.69
CA SER A 46 18.83 8.86 -6.00
C SER A 46 19.17 8.12 -7.29
N HIS A 47 18.24 7.31 -7.79
CA HIS A 47 18.35 6.62 -9.08
C HIS A 47 17.79 7.44 -10.24
N PHE A 48 17.13 8.57 -10.01
CA PHE A 48 16.54 9.39 -11.06
C PHE A 48 17.61 10.12 -11.88
N ASP A 49 17.39 10.20 -13.19
CA ASP A 49 18.24 10.95 -14.11
C ASP A 49 18.14 12.48 -13.85
N SER A 50 16.94 12.94 -13.48
CA SER A 50 16.65 14.33 -13.13
C SER A 50 15.54 14.42 -12.10
N LYS A 51 15.49 15.51 -11.35
CA LYS A 51 14.41 15.84 -10.42
C LYS A 51 13.71 17.10 -10.87
N GLU A 52 12.36 17.10 -10.86
CA GLU A 52 11.50 18.23 -11.21
C GLU A 52 11.05 19.00 -9.98
N CYS A 53 10.70 18.27 -8.90
CA CYS A 53 10.32 18.85 -7.62
C CYS A 53 10.76 17.96 -6.46
N ASP A 54 10.89 18.57 -5.29
CA ASP A 54 11.24 17.94 -4.02
C ASP A 54 10.47 18.69 -2.93
N ILE A 55 9.43 18.04 -2.36
CA ILE A 55 8.42 18.68 -1.51
C ILE A 55 8.24 17.87 -0.25
N GLU A 56 8.44 18.49 0.90
CA GLU A 56 8.22 17.91 2.21
C GLU A 56 7.07 18.62 2.93
N SER A 57 6.16 17.85 3.50
CA SER A 57 5.05 18.35 4.32
C SER A 57 4.66 17.28 5.33
N ARG A 58 4.79 17.56 6.62
CA ARG A 58 4.53 16.61 7.71
C ARG A 58 5.38 15.34 7.56
N GLU A 59 4.76 14.16 7.57
CA GLU A 59 5.36 12.86 7.27
C GLU A 59 5.42 12.53 5.77
N PHE A 60 4.88 13.41 4.93
CA PHE A 60 4.81 13.21 3.48
C PHE A 60 6.00 13.90 2.80
N HIS A 61 6.70 13.15 1.98
CA HIS A 61 7.78 13.63 1.14
C HIS A 61 7.52 13.17 -0.29
N THR A 62 7.52 14.08 -1.23
CA THR A 62 7.28 13.80 -2.65
C THR A 62 8.45 14.30 -3.49
N ILE A 63 9.04 13.42 -4.30
CA ILE A 63 9.99 13.79 -5.34
C ILE A 63 9.45 13.29 -6.67
N THR A 64 9.32 14.18 -7.65
CA THR A 64 9.02 13.80 -9.03
C THR A 64 10.25 14.05 -9.89
N GLY A 65 10.51 13.13 -10.81
CA GLY A 65 11.66 13.19 -11.70
C GLY A 65 11.55 12.20 -12.85
N THR A 66 12.67 11.94 -13.51
CA THR A 66 12.74 10.99 -14.63
C THR A 66 13.70 9.84 -14.30
N TYR A 67 13.34 8.63 -14.73
CA TYR A 67 14.17 7.45 -14.69
C TYR A 67 14.10 6.77 -16.06
N HIS A 68 15.23 6.68 -16.78
CA HIS A 68 15.30 6.17 -18.16
C HIS A 68 14.26 6.79 -19.09
N GLY A 69 14.05 8.11 -18.93
CA GLY A 69 13.07 8.86 -19.72
C GLY A 69 11.62 8.73 -19.31
N LYS A 70 11.28 7.88 -18.33
CA LYS A 70 9.93 7.80 -17.73
C LYS A 70 9.81 8.80 -16.59
N ARG A 71 8.68 9.52 -16.53
CA ARG A 71 8.36 10.44 -15.45
C ARG A 71 7.73 9.66 -14.30
N ILE A 72 8.33 9.73 -13.12
CA ILE A 72 7.92 8.98 -11.91
C ILE A 72 7.84 9.94 -10.74
N SER A 73 6.78 9.81 -9.93
CA SER A 73 6.70 10.41 -8.60
C SER A 73 7.01 9.36 -7.54
N VAL A 74 7.81 9.68 -6.55
CA VAL A 74 7.94 8.88 -5.35
C VAL A 74 7.39 9.65 -4.16
N VAL A 75 6.51 9.01 -3.38
CA VAL A 75 5.77 9.64 -2.28
C VAL A 75 5.86 8.79 -1.02
N SER A 76 6.22 9.40 0.11
CA SER A 76 6.08 8.73 1.40
C SER A 76 4.64 8.81 1.89
N THR A 77 4.18 7.71 2.47
CA THR A 77 2.83 7.62 3.02
C THR A 77 2.79 7.71 4.55
N GLY A 78 3.96 7.61 5.21
CA GLY A 78 3.95 7.26 6.62
C GLY A 78 3.54 5.79 6.83
N ILE A 79 3.01 5.46 8.01
CA ILE A 79 2.65 4.11 8.42
C ILE A 79 1.12 4.01 8.60
N GLY A 80 0.53 2.95 8.04
CA GLY A 80 -0.84 2.55 8.31
C GLY A 80 -1.86 2.93 7.24
N CYS A 81 -3.00 2.25 7.29
CA CYS A 81 -4.07 2.39 6.30
C CYS A 81 -4.78 3.75 6.36
N ASP A 82 -4.82 4.39 7.52
CA ASP A 82 -5.33 5.75 7.72
C ASP A 82 -4.54 6.79 6.92
N ASN A 83 -3.21 6.68 6.92
CA ASN A 83 -2.37 7.52 6.07
C ASN A 83 -2.54 7.21 4.58
N ILE A 84 -2.74 5.94 4.21
CA ILE A 84 -3.06 5.55 2.82
C ILE A 84 -4.35 6.20 2.36
N ASP A 85 -5.36 6.31 3.23
CA ASP A 85 -6.61 7.02 2.92
C ASP A 85 -6.36 8.47 2.49
N ILE A 86 -5.56 9.20 3.25
CA ILE A 86 -5.17 10.59 2.94
C ILE A 86 -4.44 10.63 1.59
N VAL A 87 -3.38 9.84 1.46
CA VAL A 87 -2.50 9.89 0.30
C VAL A 87 -3.24 9.54 -0.99
N LEU A 88 -4.03 8.47 -1.00
CA LEU A 88 -4.72 8.06 -2.23
C LEU A 88 -5.83 9.03 -2.64
N ASN A 89 -6.61 9.53 -1.68
CA ASN A 89 -7.61 10.55 -1.99
C ASN A 89 -6.98 11.84 -2.53
N GLU A 90 -5.83 12.26 -1.99
CA GLU A 90 -5.13 13.44 -2.48
C GLU A 90 -4.43 13.20 -3.83
N LEU A 91 -3.85 12.03 -4.08
CA LEU A 91 -3.29 11.67 -5.38
C LEU A 91 -4.38 11.59 -6.47
N ASP A 92 -5.53 11.00 -6.16
CA ASP A 92 -6.67 10.98 -7.07
C ASP A 92 -7.20 12.39 -7.33
N ALA A 93 -7.31 13.24 -6.31
CA ALA A 93 -7.72 14.63 -6.47
C ALA A 93 -6.76 15.43 -7.38
N LEU A 94 -5.45 15.27 -7.20
CA LEU A 94 -4.44 15.87 -8.08
C LEU A 94 -4.57 15.40 -9.54
N ALA A 95 -4.87 14.12 -9.73
CA ALA A 95 -5.03 13.53 -11.05
C ALA A 95 -6.35 13.95 -11.71
N ASN A 96 -7.47 13.94 -10.97
CA ASN A 96 -8.80 13.83 -11.51
C ASN A 96 -9.76 14.99 -11.17
N ILE A 97 -9.34 15.93 -10.32
CA ILE A 97 -10.14 17.12 -10.02
C ILE A 97 -9.49 18.38 -10.61
N ASP A 98 -10.26 19.21 -11.25
CA ASP A 98 -9.84 20.57 -11.62
C ASP A 98 -9.93 21.47 -10.38
N PHE A 99 -8.81 21.91 -9.85
CA PHE A 99 -8.74 22.71 -8.63
C PHE A 99 -9.33 24.14 -8.80
N LYS A 100 -9.41 24.66 -10.04
CA LYS A 100 -9.98 25.99 -10.31
C LYS A 100 -11.49 25.96 -10.27
N THR A 101 -12.09 24.95 -10.88
CA THR A 101 -13.56 24.77 -10.91
C THR A 101 -14.07 23.92 -9.77
N ARG A 102 -13.19 23.22 -9.07
CA ARG A 102 -13.50 22.25 -8.00
C ARG A 102 -14.46 21.16 -8.47
N THR A 103 -14.26 20.70 -9.69
CA THR A 103 -15.11 19.66 -10.31
C THR A 103 -14.27 18.53 -10.85
N GLU A 104 -14.86 17.34 -10.92
CA GLU A 104 -14.27 16.20 -11.58
C GLU A 104 -13.97 16.51 -13.05
N LYS A 105 -12.80 16.11 -13.52
CA LYS A 105 -12.39 16.29 -14.93
C LYS A 105 -13.19 15.37 -15.85
N GLU A 106 -13.44 15.79 -17.08
CA GLU A 106 -14.13 14.96 -18.08
C GLU A 106 -13.29 13.72 -18.50
N GLN A 107 -11.98 13.88 -18.52
CA GLN A 107 -11.03 12.81 -18.82
C GLN A 107 -10.23 12.48 -17.56
N LEU A 108 -10.47 11.29 -17.02
CA LEU A 108 -9.79 10.82 -15.83
C LEU A 108 -8.43 10.23 -16.19
N ARG A 109 -7.42 10.55 -15.39
CA ARG A 109 -6.10 9.93 -15.43
C ARG A 109 -6.13 8.66 -14.57
N GLN A 110 -5.56 7.59 -15.07
CA GLN A 110 -5.33 6.37 -14.31
C GLN A 110 -3.89 6.36 -13.81
N LEU A 111 -3.71 6.32 -12.50
CA LEU A 111 -2.39 6.18 -11.89
C LEU A 111 -2.00 4.71 -11.76
N THR A 112 -0.70 4.44 -11.90
CA THR A 112 -0.10 3.16 -11.53
C THR A 112 0.66 3.35 -10.22
N LEU A 113 0.21 2.68 -9.16
CA LEU A 113 0.70 2.84 -7.80
C LEU A 113 1.49 1.59 -7.38
N VAL A 114 2.81 1.70 -7.22
CA VAL A 114 3.64 0.58 -6.78
C VAL A 114 4.23 0.89 -5.42
N ARG A 115 3.81 0.15 -4.39
CA ARG A 115 4.33 0.34 -3.05
C ARG A 115 5.56 -0.55 -2.82
N ILE A 116 6.63 0.07 -2.32
CA ILE A 116 7.85 -0.62 -1.85
C ILE A 116 7.91 -0.55 -0.34
N GLY A 117 7.73 -1.69 0.32
CA GLY A 117 7.64 -1.79 1.77
C GLY A 117 8.56 -2.82 2.39
N THR A 118 8.38 -3.00 3.69
CA THR A 118 8.99 -4.09 4.48
C THR A 118 7.89 -4.88 5.17
N CYS A 119 8.13 -6.16 5.45
CA CYS A 119 7.12 -7.03 6.03
C CYS A 119 7.70 -8.07 6.98
N GLY A 120 6.82 -8.74 7.71
CA GLY A 120 7.13 -9.92 8.50
C GLY A 120 6.68 -11.19 7.79
N GLY A 121 7.62 -12.07 7.42
CA GLY A 121 7.32 -13.37 6.81
C GLY A 121 6.67 -14.33 7.79
N LEU A 122 5.78 -15.19 7.28
CA LEU A 122 4.98 -16.14 8.08
C LEU A 122 5.23 -17.59 7.70
N GLN A 123 5.84 -17.85 6.55
CA GLN A 123 6.06 -19.20 6.04
C GLN A 123 7.56 -19.56 6.04
N GLU A 124 7.88 -20.85 5.98
CA GLU A 124 9.27 -21.31 5.85
C GLU A 124 9.92 -20.86 4.56
N TYR A 125 9.13 -20.76 3.48
CA TYR A 125 9.58 -20.31 2.17
C TYR A 125 9.63 -18.78 2.01
N THR A 126 9.35 -18.02 3.08
CA THR A 126 9.52 -16.56 3.12
C THR A 126 10.56 -16.15 4.18
N PRO A 127 11.81 -16.61 4.08
CA PRO A 127 12.88 -16.20 5.01
C PRO A 127 13.19 -14.71 4.89
N VAL A 128 13.96 -14.21 5.86
CA VAL A 128 14.46 -12.82 5.82
C VAL A 128 15.24 -12.58 4.53
N GLY A 129 14.98 -11.46 3.86
CA GLY A 129 15.53 -11.09 2.55
C GLY A 129 14.65 -11.46 1.35
N THR A 130 13.61 -12.29 1.54
CA THR A 130 12.66 -12.61 0.46
C THR A 130 11.89 -11.36 0.03
N PHE A 131 11.73 -11.18 -1.29
CA PHE A 131 10.80 -10.21 -1.85
C PHE A 131 9.43 -10.86 -2.04
N ILE A 132 8.38 -10.19 -1.56
CA ILE A 132 6.99 -10.66 -1.67
C ILE A 132 6.19 -9.62 -2.44
N ALA A 133 5.51 -10.06 -3.49
CA ALA A 133 4.48 -9.28 -4.18
C ALA A 133 3.10 -9.73 -3.65
N SER A 134 2.32 -8.79 -3.14
CA SER A 134 0.99 -9.04 -2.61
C SER A 134 0.01 -9.26 -3.77
N GLU A 135 -0.26 -10.50 -4.08
CA GLU A 135 -1.30 -10.86 -5.09
C GLU A 135 -2.70 -10.60 -4.54
N LYS A 136 -2.90 -10.92 -3.26
CA LYS A 136 -4.10 -10.58 -2.48
C LYS A 136 -3.68 -9.89 -1.18
N SER A 137 -4.54 -9.01 -0.71
CA SER A 137 -4.37 -8.35 0.60
C SER A 137 -5.60 -8.52 1.45
N ILE A 138 -5.42 -8.88 2.72
CA ILE A 138 -6.47 -8.97 3.73
C ILE A 138 -6.33 -7.76 4.66
N GLY A 139 -7.34 -6.91 4.71
CA GLY A 139 -7.36 -5.74 5.60
C GLY A 139 -7.97 -6.08 6.96
N PHE A 140 -7.19 -5.92 8.03
CA PHE A 140 -7.67 -5.95 9.42
C PHE A 140 -8.07 -4.55 9.91
N ASP A 141 -7.79 -3.53 9.10
CA ASP A 141 -8.02 -2.13 9.39
C ASP A 141 -9.49 -1.72 9.29
N GLY A 142 -10.26 -2.36 8.41
CA GLY A 142 -11.67 -2.07 8.17
C GLY A 142 -11.93 -0.80 7.34
N LEU A 143 -10.90 -0.12 6.82
CA LEU A 143 -11.02 1.15 6.13
C LEU A 143 -11.98 1.09 4.94
N LEU A 144 -11.85 0.05 4.11
CA LEU A 144 -12.66 -0.05 2.90
C LEU A 144 -14.17 -0.21 3.17
N ASN A 145 -14.56 -0.62 4.38
CA ASN A 145 -15.97 -0.73 4.78
C ASN A 145 -16.67 0.65 4.90
N PHE A 146 -15.93 1.76 4.91
CA PHE A 146 -16.48 3.12 4.88
C PHE A 146 -16.80 3.61 3.46
N TYR A 147 -16.40 2.88 2.41
CA TYR A 147 -16.59 3.28 1.02
C TYR A 147 -17.68 2.46 0.32
N SER A 148 -18.54 3.13 -0.46
CA SER A 148 -19.50 2.46 -1.33
C SER A 148 -18.79 1.68 -2.45
N GLY A 149 -19.43 0.61 -2.96
CA GLY A 149 -18.81 -0.24 -3.99
C GLY A 149 -17.80 -1.26 -3.47
N ARG A 150 -17.54 -1.30 -2.17
CA ARG A 150 -16.59 -2.22 -1.53
C ARG A 150 -16.84 -3.67 -1.95
N ASN A 151 -18.10 -4.13 -1.97
CA ASN A 151 -18.43 -5.50 -2.31
C ASN A 151 -18.24 -5.84 -3.80
N ASP A 152 -18.18 -4.82 -4.67
CA ASP A 152 -17.97 -5.03 -6.10
C ASP A 152 -16.50 -5.30 -6.44
N VAL A 153 -15.60 -4.97 -5.52
CA VAL A 153 -14.15 -5.08 -5.71
C VAL A 153 -13.49 -6.13 -4.82
N CYS A 154 -14.16 -6.59 -3.75
CA CYS A 154 -13.62 -7.54 -2.79
C CYS A 154 -13.94 -9.01 -3.12
N ASP A 155 -13.06 -9.92 -2.71
CA ASP A 155 -13.24 -11.37 -2.80
C ASP A 155 -14.06 -11.88 -1.58
N LEU A 156 -15.40 -11.78 -1.69
CA LEU A 156 -16.30 -12.12 -0.60
C LEU A 156 -16.23 -13.60 -0.17
N PRO A 157 -16.09 -14.59 -1.08
CA PRO A 157 -15.88 -15.98 -0.69
C PRO A 157 -14.61 -16.20 0.13
N PHE A 158 -13.52 -15.53 -0.23
CA PHE A 158 -12.26 -15.61 0.52
C PHE A 158 -12.40 -14.99 1.92
N GLU A 159 -13.07 -13.85 2.02
CA GLU A 159 -13.37 -13.21 3.32
C GLU A 159 -14.12 -14.15 4.26
N GLU A 160 -15.14 -14.82 3.74
CA GLU A 160 -15.95 -15.72 4.56
C GLU A 160 -15.15 -16.95 5.00
N ALA A 161 -14.37 -17.56 4.11
CA ALA A 161 -13.48 -18.67 4.45
C ALA A 161 -12.44 -18.26 5.51
N PHE A 162 -11.86 -17.05 5.37
CA PHE A 162 -10.90 -16.51 6.33
C PHE A 162 -11.53 -16.27 7.71
N LYS A 163 -12.70 -15.63 7.76
CA LYS A 163 -13.44 -15.37 9.02
C LYS A 163 -13.78 -16.66 9.76
N GLN A 164 -14.25 -17.67 9.03
CA GLN A 164 -14.57 -18.99 9.60
C GLN A 164 -13.34 -19.68 10.17
N HIS A 165 -12.24 -19.73 9.42
CA HIS A 165 -10.99 -20.34 9.87
C HIS A 165 -10.41 -19.63 11.11
N MET A 166 -10.39 -18.30 11.10
CA MET A 166 -9.90 -17.48 12.22
C MET A 166 -10.80 -17.53 13.44
N GLN A 167 -12.06 -18.00 13.32
CA GLN A 167 -13.09 -17.79 14.32
C GLN A 167 -13.17 -16.31 14.69
N TRP A 168 -13.36 -15.47 13.67
CA TRP A 168 -13.18 -14.04 13.75
C TRP A 168 -13.97 -13.41 14.92
N ASN A 169 -13.29 -12.67 15.77
CA ASN A 169 -13.91 -12.00 16.91
C ASN A 169 -14.85 -10.88 16.40
N PRO A 170 -16.16 -10.94 16.73
CA PRO A 170 -17.14 -9.95 16.25
C PRO A 170 -16.91 -8.52 16.81
N GLN A 171 -16.04 -8.34 17.79
CA GLN A 171 -15.64 -7.02 18.29
C GLN A 171 -14.60 -6.33 17.38
N LEU A 172 -13.96 -7.07 16.48
CA LEU A 172 -13.02 -6.52 15.51
C LEU A 172 -13.78 -6.08 14.25
N CYS A 173 -13.21 -5.10 13.51
CA CYS A 173 -13.70 -4.76 12.18
C CYS A 173 -13.73 -6.00 11.31
N ALA A 174 -14.77 -6.16 10.48
CA ALA A 174 -14.82 -7.25 9.51
C ALA A 174 -13.62 -7.13 8.54
N PRO A 175 -12.85 -8.20 8.34
CA PRO A 175 -11.77 -8.17 7.37
C PRO A 175 -12.32 -8.07 5.96
N TYR A 176 -11.57 -7.47 5.07
CA TYR A 176 -11.86 -7.44 3.63
C TYR A 176 -10.69 -8.00 2.84
N VAL A 177 -10.97 -8.59 1.69
CA VAL A 177 -9.96 -9.21 0.82
C VAL A 177 -10.02 -8.58 -0.55
N ILE A 178 -8.88 -8.11 -1.04
CA ILE A 178 -8.76 -7.40 -2.30
C ILE A 178 -7.58 -7.95 -3.12
N ASP A 179 -7.78 -8.09 -4.43
CA ASP A 179 -6.73 -8.46 -5.37
C ASP A 179 -5.92 -7.24 -5.79
N ALA A 180 -4.63 -7.41 -5.97
CA ALA A 180 -3.81 -6.44 -6.68
C ALA A 180 -4.28 -6.29 -8.13
N ASP A 181 -3.91 -5.18 -8.79
CA ASP A 181 -4.09 -5.07 -10.24
C ASP A 181 -3.25 -6.15 -10.95
N LYS A 182 -3.92 -6.99 -11.73
CA LYS A 182 -3.30 -8.17 -12.33
C LYS A 182 -2.19 -7.80 -13.32
N GLU A 183 -2.44 -6.81 -14.17
CA GLU A 183 -1.47 -6.39 -15.19
C GLU A 183 -0.21 -5.80 -14.53
N THR A 184 -0.39 -4.95 -13.52
CA THR A 184 0.71 -4.37 -12.75
C THR A 184 1.46 -5.44 -11.97
N LEU A 185 0.75 -6.39 -11.33
CA LEU A 185 1.38 -7.51 -10.64
C LEU A 185 2.25 -8.35 -11.59
N GLU A 186 1.74 -8.72 -12.75
CA GLU A 186 2.48 -9.52 -13.73
C GLU A 186 3.72 -8.78 -14.27
N ARG A 187 3.61 -7.47 -14.45
CA ARG A 187 4.71 -6.62 -14.91
C ARG A 187 5.80 -6.45 -13.85
N ILE A 188 5.41 -6.22 -12.59
CA ILE A 188 6.34 -5.88 -11.50
C ILE A 188 6.94 -7.14 -10.87
N ALA A 189 6.12 -8.17 -10.59
CA ALA A 189 6.55 -9.38 -9.90
C ALA A 189 7.15 -10.41 -10.87
N GLY A 190 8.47 -10.44 -10.95
CA GLY A 190 9.22 -11.50 -11.65
C GLY A 190 9.43 -12.75 -10.79
N ASP A 191 10.23 -13.68 -11.32
CA ASP A 191 10.52 -14.99 -10.68
C ASP A 191 11.26 -14.85 -9.33
N GLU A 192 11.92 -13.71 -9.09
CA GLU A 192 12.60 -13.40 -7.82
C GLU A 192 11.66 -12.97 -6.69
N MET A 193 10.39 -12.78 -6.96
CA MET A 193 9.38 -12.40 -5.95
C MET A 193 8.42 -13.56 -5.67
N VAL A 194 8.20 -13.84 -4.40
CA VAL A 194 7.14 -14.74 -3.96
C VAL A 194 5.80 -14.01 -4.09
N ARG A 195 4.86 -14.54 -4.87
CA ARG A 195 3.48 -14.04 -4.90
C ARG A 195 2.68 -14.70 -3.80
N GLY A 196 1.84 -13.93 -3.11
CA GLY A 196 1.04 -14.50 -2.03
C GLY A 196 0.05 -13.54 -1.41
N VAL A 197 -0.51 -13.97 -0.28
CA VAL A 197 -1.52 -13.22 0.45
C VAL A 197 -0.87 -12.47 1.61
N THR A 198 -1.04 -11.16 1.62
CA THR A 198 -0.51 -10.26 2.64
C THR A 198 -1.62 -9.83 3.58
N ILE A 199 -1.39 -9.83 4.89
CA ILE A 199 -2.30 -9.20 5.85
C ILE A 199 -1.79 -7.79 6.15
N ALA A 200 -2.65 -6.79 5.92
CA ALA A 200 -2.44 -5.41 6.34
C ALA A 200 -3.14 -5.17 7.69
N CYS A 201 -2.35 -4.81 8.69
CA CYS A 201 -2.84 -4.64 10.06
C CYS A 201 -2.87 -3.17 10.46
N GLY A 202 -3.93 -2.74 11.15
CA GLY A 202 -4.04 -1.41 11.75
C GLY A 202 -3.13 -1.17 12.95
N GLY A 203 -2.14 -2.05 13.22
CA GLY A 203 -1.16 -1.90 14.28
C GLY A 203 -0.02 -2.91 14.16
N PHE A 204 1.14 -2.55 14.70
CA PHE A 204 2.35 -3.36 14.59
C PHE A 204 2.45 -4.48 15.64
N PHE A 205 1.91 -4.27 16.84
CA PHE A 205 2.04 -5.22 17.96
C PHE A 205 0.85 -6.18 18.01
N GLY A 206 -0.20 -5.87 18.77
CA GLY A 206 -1.35 -6.74 18.98
C GLY A 206 -2.00 -7.25 17.69
N PRO A 207 -2.34 -6.38 16.71
CA PRO A 207 -2.93 -6.83 15.44
C PRO A 207 -2.08 -7.79 14.63
N GLN A 208 -0.75 -7.77 14.79
CA GLN A 208 0.19 -8.72 14.18
C GLN A 208 0.61 -9.85 15.15
N GLY A 209 -0.10 -10.07 16.25
CA GLY A 209 0.20 -11.12 17.19
C GLY A 209 1.56 -10.97 17.90
N ARG A 210 2.02 -9.73 18.13
CA ARG A 210 3.19 -9.43 18.97
C ARG A 210 2.73 -9.09 20.37
N GLU A 211 3.11 -9.90 21.34
CA GLU A 211 2.89 -9.65 22.75
C GLU A 211 4.12 -9.01 23.38
N LEU A 212 3.93 -7.92 24.09
CA LEU A 212 4.91 -7.35 25.00
C LEU A 212 4.38 -7.45 26.44
N ARG A 213 4.12 -6.32 27.09
CA ARG A 213 3.60 -6.29 28.46
C ARG A 213 2.10 -6.54 28.56
N ILE A 214 1.34 -6.22 27.49
CA ILE A 214 -0.11 -6.43 27.44
C ILE A 214 -0.35 -7.76 26.72
N PRO A 215 -1.07 -8.72 27.34
CA PRO A 215 -1.38 -9.99 26.70
C PRO A 215 -2.32 -9.83 25.50
N LEU A 216 -2.22 -10.73 24.53
CA LEU A 216 -3.08 -10.76 23.37
C LEU A 216 -4.47 -11.28 23.72
N ALA A 217 -5.50 -10.74 23.05
CA ALA A 217 -6.87 -11.25 23.16
C ALA A 217 -7.01 -12.66 22.57
N ASP A 218 -6.28 -12.97 21.50
CA ASP A 218 -6.15 -14.31 20.93
C ASP A 218 -4.66 -14.69 20.85
N PRO A 219 -4.12 -15.43 21.82
CA PRO A 219 -2.73 -15.89 21.81
C PRO A 219 -2.39 -16.84 20.66
N LYS A 220 -3.42 -17.44 20.01
CA LYS A 220 -3.27 -18.37 18.86
C LYS A 220 -3.46 -17.70 17.52
N GLN A 221 -3.61 -16.38 17.47
CA GLN A 221 -3.85 -15.65 16.21
C GLN A 221 -2.84 -16.04 15.11
N ASN A 222 -1.54 -16.02 15.42
CA ASN A 222 -0.50 -16.31 14.44
C ASN A 222 -0.53 -17.78 13.97
N GLU A 223 -0.81 -18.74 14.86
CA GLU A 223 -0.96 -20.15 14.50
C GLU A 223 -2.12 -20.34 13.49
N LYS A 224 -3.25 -19.67 13.73
CA LYS A 224 -4.40 -19.68 12.83
C LYS A 224 -4.05 -19.04 11.47
N VAL A 225 -3.39 -17.88 11.48
CA VAL A 225 -2.97 -17.19 10.25
C VAL A 225 -2.01 -18.05 9.42
N GLU A 226 -1.00 -18.65 10.06
CA GLU A 226 0.00 -19.50 9.40
C GLU A 226 -0.61 -20.78 8.79
N SER A 227 -1.64 -21.33 9.44
CA SER A 227 -2.33 -22.56 8.99
C SER A 227 -3.44 -22.31 7.98
N PHE A 228 -3.82 -21.06 7.72
CA PHE A 228 -4.88 -20.74 6.77
C PHE A 228 -4.48 -21.14 5.34
N GLU A 229 -5.38 -21.86 4.70
CA GLU A 229 -5.27 -22.23 3.29
C GLU A 229 -6.67 -22.20 2.64
N TYR A 230 -6.80 -21.51 1.53
CA TYR A 230 -8.02 -21.45 0.77
C TYR A 230 -7.72 -21.28 -0.72
N SER A 231 -8.31 -22.12 -1.57
CA SER A 231 -8.12 -22.09 -3.04
C SER A 231 -6.64 -22.08 -3.48
N GLY A 232 -5.77 -22.79 -2.74
CA GLY A 232 -4.33 -22.84 -3.02
C GLY A 232 -3.52 -21.66 -2.48
N TYR A 233 -4.17 -20.68 -1.88
CA TYR A 233 -3.49 -19.50 -1.28
C TYR A 233 -3.17 -19.77 0.20
N ARG A 234 -1.98 -19.28 0.60
CA ARG A 234 -1.54 -19.19 2.00
C ARG A 234 -1.16 -17.77 2.33
N ILE A 235 -1.30 -17.40 3.61
CA ILE A 235 -0.83 -16.10 4.09
C ILE A 235 0.70 -16.10 4.13
N THR A 236 1.32 -15.18 3.41
CA THR A 236 2.80 -15.10 3.27
C THR A 236 3.45 -14.18 4.28
N ASN A 237 2.80 -13.07 4.62
CA ASN A 237 3.41 -12.01 5.42
C ASN A 237 2.39 -11.06 6.05
N PHE A 238 2.89 -10.29 7.04
CA PHE A 238 2.22 -9.12 7.61
C PHE A 238 2.91 -7.83 7.16
N GLU A 239 2.11 -6.80 6.86
CA GLU A 239 2.52 -5.40 6.78
C GLU A 239 1.35 -4.49 7.22
N MET A 240 1.24 -3.23 6.79
CA MET A 240 0.28 -2.29 7.39
C MET A 240 -0.52 -1.44 6.38
N GLU A 241 -0.38 -1.60 5.05
CA GLU A 241 -0.94 -0.67 4.06
C GLU A 241 -1.55 -1.31 2.80
N SER A 242 -1.16 -2.54 2.45
CA SER A 242 -1.45 -3.14 1.12
C SER A 242 -2.95 -3.27 0.81
N SER A 243 -3.79 -3.55 1.81
CA SER A 243 -5.23 -3.72 1.63
C SER A 243 -5.92 -2.41 1.27
N ALA A 244 -5.62 -1.33 2.02
CA ALA A 244 -6.16 0.00 1.77
C ALA A 244 -5.69 0.53 0.41
N LEU A 245 -4.40 0.35 0.09
CA LEU A 245 -3.84 0.75 -1.20
C LEU A 245 -4.56 0.06 -2.36
N ALA A 246 -4.63 -1.27 -2.37
CA ALA A 246 -5.27 -2.01 -3.45
C ALA A 246 -6.77 -1.71 -3.55
N GLY A 247 -7.46 -1.63 -2.40
CA GLY A 247 -8.89 -1.38 -2.34
C GLY A 247 -9.29 0.00 -2.83
N LEU A 248 -8.68 1.05 -2.31
CA LEU A 248 -8.96 2.42 -2.72
C LEU A 248 -8.56 2.68 -4.17
N ALA A 249 -7.36 2.21 -4.58
CA ALA A 249 -6.93 2.34 -5.97
C ALA A 249 -7.96 1.74 -6.93
N ARG A 250 -8.46 0.53 -6.65
CA ARG A 250 -9.45 -0.13 -7.49
C ARG A 250 -10.80 0.59 -7.51
N LEU A 251 -11.27 1.11 -6.37
CA LEU A 251 -12.50 1.92 -6.31
C LEU A 251 -12.39 3.24 -7.08
N MET A 252 -11.19 3.83 -7.14
CA MET A 252 -10.90 5.09 -7.87
C MET A 252 -10.55 4.84 -9.35
N GLY A 253 -10.42 3.57 -9.80
CA GLY A 253 -10.04 3.24 -11.18
C GLY A 253 -8.54 3.31 -11.44
N HIS A 254 -7.70 3.27 -10.41
CA HIS A 254 -6.25 3.19 -10.48
C HIS A 254 -5.75 1.74 -10.43
N LYS A 255 -4.49 1.53 -10.80
CA LYS A 255 -3.79 0.25 -10.71
C LYS A 255 -2.87 0.26 -9.49
N ALA A 256 -2.83 -0.84 -8.72
CA ALA A 256 -1.96 -0.89 -7.54
C ALA A 256 -1.38 -2.28 -7.29
N VAL A 257 -0.11 -2.32 -6.83
CA VAL A 257 0.56 -3.50 -6.29
C VAL A 257 1.47 -3.12 -5.13
N THR A 258 1.58 -3.99 -4.13
CA THR A 258 2.54 -3.85 -3.03
C THR A 258 3.64 -4.90 -3.16
N CYS A 259 4.90 -4.45 -3.10
CA CYS A 259 6.09 -5.29 -3.04
C CYS A 259 6.83 -5.02 -1.73
N CYS A 260 7.08 -6.06 -0.95
CA CYS A 260 7.75 -5.94 0.35
C CYS A 260 8.97 -6.83 0.45
N MET A 261 9.99 -6.36 1.15
CA MET A 261 11.08 -7.21 1.59
C MET A 261 10.80 -7.74 3.00
N VAL A 262 11.00 -9.04 3.20
CA VAL A 262 10.89 -9.66 4.53
C VAL A 262 12.08 -9.24 5.39
N ILE A 263 11.82 -8.49 6.47
CA ILE A 263 12.85 -8.05 7.43
C ILE A 263 12.82 -8.84 8.74
N ALA A 264 11.75 -9.57 9.00
CA ALA A 264 11.61 -10.45 10.15
C ALA A 264 10.79 -11.67 9.74
N ASN A 265 11.17 -12.87 10.18
CA ASN A 265 10.36 -14.07 9.99
C ASN A 265 9.84 -14.55 11.35
N ARG A 266 8.51 -14.65 11.46
CA ARG A 266 7.82 -14.95 12.72
C ARG A 266 8.06 -16.39 13.19
N ARG A 267 8.10 -17.32 12.24
CA ARG A 267 8.31 -18.73 12.52
C ARG A 267 9.77 -19.02 12.91
N ALA A 268 10.72 -18.46 12.16
CA ALA A 268 12.15 -18.60 12.44
C ALA A 268 12.65 -17.73 13.60
N LYS A 269 11.81 -16.79 14.09
CA LYS A 269 12.13 -15.82 15.16
C LYS A 269 13.43 -15.04 14.92
N ASN A 270 13.72 -14.73 13.64
CA ASN A 270 14.88 -13.95 13.24
C ASN A 270 14.48 -12.59 12.66
N VAL A 271 15.42 -11.65 12.67
CA VAL A 271 15.23 -10.29 12.18
C VAL A 271 16.52 -9.78 11.53
N ASN A 272 16.36 -9.00 10.45
CA ASN A 272 17.44 -8.20 9.88
C ASN A 272 17.18 -6.71 10.16
N ALA A 273 17.81 -6.17 11.20
CA ALA A 273 17.71 -4.74 11.54
C ALA A 273 18.45 -3.84 10.54
N ASN A 274 19.39 -4.40 9.76
CA ASN A 274 20.24 -3.66 8.80
C ASN A 274 19.75 -3.79 7.35
N TYR A 275 18.44 -3.95 7.13
CA TYR A 275 17.80 -4.19 5.83
C TYR A 275 17.96 -3.06 4.81
N LYS A 276 18.40 -1.87 5.21
CA LYS A 276 18.43 -0.67 4.35
C LYS A 276 19.28 -0.85 3.09
N ASN A 277 20.35 -1.64 3.15
CA ASN A 277 21.17 -1.92 1.97
C ASN A 277 20.50 -2.92 1.01
N SER A 278 19.74 -3.87 1.54
CA SER A 278 19.08 -4.91 0.73
C SER A 278 17.80 -4.40 0.04
N ILE A 279 17.14 -3.37 0.58
CA ILE A 279 15.93 -2.81 -0.03
C ILE A 279 16.21 -2.08 -1.34
N ASP A 280 17.45 -1.64 -1.56
CA ASP A 280 17.88 -0.98 -2.80
C ASP A 280 17.74 -1.92 -4.03
N GLU A 281 17.93 -3.23 -3.83
CA GLU A 281 17.71 -4.23 -4.88
C GLU A 281 16.22 -4.26 -5.30
N LEU A 282 15.28 -4.25 -4.32
CA LEU A 282 13.86 -4.19 -4.61
C LEU A 282 13.47 -2.87 -5.29
N ILE A 283 14.07 -1.74 -4.87
CA ILE A 283 13.85 -0.43 -5.50
C ILE A 283 14.24 -0.48 -6.99
N LYS A 284 15.41 -1.01 -7.31
CA LYS A 284 15.89 -1.14 -8.70
C LYS A 284 14.97 -2.01 -9.54
N LEU A 285 14.56 -3.18 -9.01
CA LEU A 285 13.62 -4.06 -9.71
C LEU A 285 12.29 -3.35 -10.03
N VAL A 286 11.76 -2.58 -9.10
CA VAL A 286 10.53 -1.82 -9.32
C VAL A 286 10.75 -0.70 -10.32
N LEU A 287 11.82 0.08 -10.21
CA LEU A 287 12.13 1.18 -11.13
C LEU A 287 12.29 0.71 -12.58
N GLU A 288 12.89 -0.45 -12.81
CA GLU A 288 13.05 -1.03 -14.14
C GLU A 288 11.71 -1.45 -14.78
N ARG A 289 10.70 -1.77 -13.94
CA ARG A 289 9.45 -2.42 -14.37
C ARG A 289 8.20 -1.55 -14.26
N ILE A 290 8.28 -0.45 -13.56
CA ILE A 290 7.13 0.44 -13.39
C ILE A 290 6.75 1.20 -14.67
#